data_6bcd5b703221b6d48679ebab327fe86b
#
_entry.id   6bcd5b703221b6d48679ebab327fe86b
#
_cell.length_a   1.000
_cell.length_b   1.000
_cell.length_c   1.000
_cell.angle_alpha   90.00
_cell.angle_beta   90.00
_cell.angle_gamma   90.00
#
_symmetry.space_group_name_H-M   'P 1'
#
loop_
_entity.id
_entity.type
_entity.pdbx_description
1 polymer ?
#
loop_
_entity_poly.entity_id
_entity_poly.type
_entity_poly.pdbx_seq_one_letter_code
_entity_poly.pdbx_strand_id
1 'polypeptide(L)' 'MKIKSPSYTSQDELFAGGYLRGHLTLAIAELETENKNNIEALSERVEASIDKAIKAGELNPPDQRLILNTWRKLLENAAR' A
#
# COMPACT_ATOMS: atom_id res chain seq x y z
N MET A 1 -18.09 -20.85 11.51
CA MET A 1 -17.61 -20.59 11.29
C MET A 1 -17.05 -20.39 10.82
N LYS A 2 -17.07 -20.15 10.70
CA LYS A 2 -16.48 -19.99 10.25
C LYS A 2 -15.80 -19.60 9.90
N ILE A 3 -15.59 -19.39 9.97
CA ILE A 3 -14.94 -18.94 9.66
C ILE A 3 -14.38 -18.93 8.91
N LYS A 4 -14.17 -18.78 8.48
CA LYS A 4 -13.53 -18.74 7.73
C LYS A 4 -12.89 -18.03 7.28
N SER A 5 -13.30 -18.01 6.97
CA SER A 5 -12.76 -16.84 6.67
C SER A 5 -11.31 -16.61 6.37
N PRO A 6 -10.51 -17.04 7.12
CA PRO A 6 -9.09 -16.75 6.96
C PRO A 6 -8.51 -17.15 5.62
N SER A 7 -9.10 -18.11 5.00
CA SER A 7 -8.49 -18.64 3.82
C SER A 7 -8.36 -17.66 2.67
N TYR A 8 -9.38 -16.88 2.42
CA TYR A 8 -9.34 -15.98 1.29
C TYR A 8 -8.65 -14.67 1.60
N THR A 9 -8.56 -14.33 2.86
CA THR A 9 -7.84 -13.15 3.23
C THR A 9 -6.37 -13.38 3.13
N SER A 10 -5.99 -14.62 3.19
CA SER A 10 -4.65 -14.93 3.50
C SER A 10 -3.64 -14.44 2.50
N GLN A 11 -3.61 -15.01 1.32
CA GLN A 11 -2.45 -14.76 0.47
C GLN A 11 -2.47 -13.40 -0.19
N ASP A 12 -3.62 -13.02 -0.71
CA ASP A 12 -3.72 -11.74 -1.40
C ASP A 12 -3.53 -10.57 -0.44
N GLU A 13 -4.17 -10.64 0.73
CA GLU A 13 -4.05 -9.56 1.68
C GLU A 13 -2.67 -9.52 2.31
N LEU A 14 -2.08 -10.66 2.57
CA LEU A 14 -0.72 -10.69 3.09
C LEU A 14 0.27 -10.13 2.08
N PHE A 15 0.09 -10.49 0.82
CA PHE A 15 0.94 -9.96 -0.24
C PHE A 15 0.80 -8.45 -0.33
N ALA A 16 -0.44 -7.97 -0.43
CA ALA A 16 -0.68 -6.54 -0.59
C ALA A 16 -0.22 -5.76 0.64
N GLY A 17 -0.52 -6.28 1.83
CA GLY A 17 -0.11 -5.63 3.06
C GLY A 17 1.38 -5.54 3.21
N GLY A 18 2.09 -6.64 2.91
CA GLY A 18 3.54 -6.64 3.00
C GLY A 18 4.18 -5.74 1.96
N TYR A 19 3.64 -5.76 0.75
CA TYR A 19 4.13 -4.91 -0.31
C TYR A 19 3.98 -3.43 0.06
N LEU A 20 2.79 -3.05 0.53
CA LEU A 20 2.53 -1.68 0.92
C LEU A 20 3.33 -1.27 2.14
N ARG A 21 3.54 -2.19 3.07
CA ARG A 21 4.33 -1.88 4.25
C ARG A 21 5.74 -1.46 3.86
N GLY A 22 6.33 -2.13 2.89
CA GLY A 22 7.65 -1.75 2.41
C GLY A 22 7.66 -0.35 1.83
N HIS A 23 6.68 -0.04 0.99
CA HIS A 23 6.58 1.29 0.42
C HIS A 23 6.29 2.35 1.47
N LEU A 24 5.42 2.02 2.43
CA LEU A 24 5.11 2.94 3.52
C LEU A 24 6.34 3.25 4.37
N THR A 25 7.07 2.23 4.75
CA THR A 25 8.25 2.40 5.58
C THR A 25 9.27 3.31 4.90
N LEU A 26 9.49 3.08 3.61
CA LEU A 26 10.42 3.91 2.85
C LEU A 26 9.92 5.34 2.74
N ALA A 27 8.62 5.50 2.44
CA ALA A 27 8.05 6.83 2.30
C ALA A 27 8.12 7.62 3.60
N ILE A 28 7.83 6.97 4.71
CA ILE A 28 7.90 7.61 6.02
C ILE A 28 9.32 8.07 6.31
N ALA A 29 10.29 7.22 6.04
CA ALA A 29 11.69 7.57 6.27
C ALA A 29 12.10 8.76 5.43
N GLU A 30 11.68 8.79 4.16
CA GLU A 30 12.01 9.91 3.29
C GLU A 30 11.38 11.22 3.77
N LEU A 31 10.11 11.13 4.18
CA LEU A 31 9.40 12.32 4.63
C LEU A 31 9.95 12.85 5.93
N GLU A 32 10.41 11.98 6.81
CA GLU A 32 11.05 12.42 8.05
C GLU A 32 12.31 13.22 7.74
N THR A 33 13.06 12.77 6.76
CA THR A 33 14.26 13.48 6.33
C THR A 33 13.90 14.87 5.78
N GLU A 34 12.75 14.99 5.14
CA GLU A 34 12.31 16.24 4.54
C GLU A 34 11.47 17.09 5.48
N ASN A 35 11.23 16.63 6.70
CA ASN A 35 10.40 17.32 7.69
C ASN A 35 8.95 17.50 7.22
N LYS A 36 8.44 16.50 6.54
CA LYS A 36 7.07 16.53 6.04
C LYS A 36 6.28 15.37 6.67
N ASN A 37 5.47 15.68 7.66
CA ASN A 37 4.75 14.67 8.43
C ASN A 37 3.26 14.80 8.28
N ASN A 38 2.72 14.74 7.07
CA ASN A 38 1.29 14.77 6.90
C ASN A 38 0.85 13.64 5.98
N ILE A 39 -0.45 13.33 6.07
CA ILE A 39 -1.01 12.21 5.34
C ILE A 39 -1.01 12.46 3.83
N GLU A 40 -1.15 13.71 3.42
CA GLU A 40 -1.15 14.04 2.01
C GLU A 40 0.21 13.78 1.38
N ALA A 41 1.27 14.20 2.05
CA ALA A 41 2.62 13.96 1.55
C ALA A 41 2.92 12.48 1.51
N LEU A 42 2.49 11.75 2.55
CA LEU A 42 2.68 10.31 2.60
C LEU A 42 1.94 9.62 1.46
N SER A 43 0.70 10.01 1.26
CA SER A 43 -0.12 9.42 0.21
C SER A 43 0.52 9.63 -1.17
N GLU A 44 0.94 10.86 -1.45
CA GLU A 44 1.57 11.14 -2.72
C GLU A 44 2.84 10.34 -2.93
N ARG A 45 3.64 10.23 -1.89
CA ARG A 45 4.92 9.52 -1.99
C ARG A 45 4.70 8.03 -2.22
N VAL A 46 3.76 7.44 -1.50
CA VAL A 46 3.45 6.03 -1.66
C VAL A 46 2.87 5.75 -3.04
N GLU A 47 1.94 6.59 -3.49
CA GLU A 47 1.32 6.39 -4.78
C GLU A 47 2.32 6.55 -5.91
N ALA A 48 3.24 7.50 -5.80
CA ALA A 48 4.29 7.65 -6.79
C ALA A 48 5.20 6.42 -6.83
N SER A 49 5.48 5.87 -5.65
CA SER A 49 6.31 4.68 -5.56
C SER A 49 5.63 3.48 -6.20
N ILE A 50 4.33 3.31 -5.96
CA ILE A 50 3.57 2.23 -6.57
C ILE A 50 3.52 2.41 -8.09
N ASP A 51 3.27 3.63 -8.54
CA ASP A 51 3.22 3.91 -9.97
C ASP A 51 4.54 3.57 -10.65
N LYS A 52 5.63 3.90 -9.99
CA LYS A 52 6.95 3.58 -10.50
C LYS A 52 7.14 2.08 -10.65
N ALA A 53 6.68 1.32 -9.65
CA ALA A 53 6.76 -0.13 -9.70
C ALA A 53 5.91 -0.70 -10.84
N ILE A 54 4.73 -0.11 -11.06
CA ILE A 54 3.87 -0.54 -12.16
C ILE A 54 4.57 -0.31 -13.50
N LYS A 55 5.16 0.85 -13.67
CA LYS A 55 5.84 1.17 -14.93
C LYS A 55 7.07 0.33 -15.15
N ALA A 56 7.69 -0.12 -14.08
CA ALA A 56 8.84 -1.00 -14.16
C ALA A 56 8.46 -2.44 -14.43
N GLY A 57 7.17 -2.75 -14.47
CA GLY A 57 6.70 -4.10 -14.75
C GLY A 57 6.76 -5.03 -13.57
N GLU A 58 6.85 -4.51 -12.37
CA GLU A 58 6.93 -5.34 -11.17
C GLU A 58 5.60 -5.96 -10.79
N LEU A 59 4.50 -5.34 -11.23
CA LEU A 59 3.17 -5.80 -10.88
C LEU A 59 2.37 -6.10 -12.13
N ASN A 60 1.73 -7.25 -12.18
CA ASN A 60 0.81 -7.54 -13.27
C ASN A 60 -0.53 -6.86 -12.99
N PRO A 61 -1.45 -6.77 -13.99
CA PRO A 61 -2.69 -6.03 -13.80
C PRO A 61 -3.54 -6.43 -12.59
N PRO A 62 -3.75 -7.74 -12.30
CA PRO A 62 -4.49 -8.08 -11.09
C PRO A 62 -3.81 -7.61 -9.81
N ASP A 63 -2.49 -7.70 -9.76
CA ASP A 63 -1.76 -7.26 -8.58
C ASP A 63 -1.83 -5.74 -8.44
N GLN A 64 -1.76 -5.01 -9.54
CA GLN A 64 -1.90 -3.56 -9.52
C GLN A 64 -3.21 -3.16 -8.86
N ARG A 65 -4.29 -3.82 -9.28
CA ARG A 65 -5.62 -3.52 -8.76
C ARG A 65 -5.70 -3.84 -7.28
N LEU A 66 -5.16 -4.97 -6.89
CA LEU A 66 -5.16 -5.39 -5.50
C LEU A 66 -4.41 -4.40 -4.61
N ILE A 67 -3.22 -4.00 -5.03
CA ILE A 67 -2.41 -3.06 -4.26
C ILE A 67 -3.12 -1.71 -4.12
N LEU A 68 -3.66 -1.20 -5.23
CA LEU A 68 -4.31 0.11 -5.19
C LEU A 68 -5.58 0.08 -4.34
N ASN A 69 -6.36 -1.00 -4.43
CA ASN A 69 -7.55 -1.13 -3.61
C ASN A 69 -7.20 -1.21 -2.12
N THR A 70 -6.17 -1.96 -1.80
CA THR A 70 -5.73 -2.09 -0.41
C THR A 70 -5.24 -0.76 0.12
N TRP A 71 -4.48 -0.03 -0.70
CA TRP A 71 -3.99 1.29 -0.31
C TRP A 71 -5.13 2.25 -0.04
N ARG A 72 -6.14 2.23 -0.91
CA ARG A 72 -7.30 3.10 -0.74
C ARG A 72 -8.02 2.82 0.57
N LYS A 73 -8.16 1.55 0.92
CA LYS A 73 -8.79 1.18 2.19
C LYS A 73 -7.99 1.68 3.38
N LEU A 74 -6.67 1.59 3.29
CA LEU A 74 -5.81 2.08 4.36
C LEU A 74 -5.95 3.58 4.52
N LEU A 75 -6.03 4.30 3.41
CA LEU A 75 -6.22 5.75 3.46
C LEU A 75 -7.54 6.13 4.11
N GLU A 76 -8.61 5.42 3.75
CA GLU A 76 -9.90 5.70 4.34
C GLU A 76 -9.88 5.48 5.85
N ASN A 77 -9.23 4.43 6.29
CA ASN A 77 -9.13 4.17 7.72
C ASN A 77 -8.28 5.23 8.42
N ALA A 78 -7.22 5.66 7.79
CA ALA A 78 -6.35 6.66 8.39
C ALA A 78 -7.00 8.03 8.45
N ALA A 79 -7.89 8.31 7.49
CA ALA A 79 -8.55 9.62 7.44
C ALA A 79 -9.66 9.75 8.46
N ARG A 80 -10.05 8.67 9.10
CA ARG A 80 -11.08 8.73 10.14
C ARG A 80 -10.44 9.14 11.47
#